data_5f69879c8e70e6c2345b033e53c0437d
#
_entry.id   5f69879c8e70e6c2345b033e53c0437d
#
_cell.length_a   1.000
_cell.length_b   1.000
_cell.length_c   1.000
_cell.angle_alpha   90.00
_cell.angle_beta   90.00
_cell.angle_gamma   90.00
#
_symmetry.space_group_name_H-M   'P 1'
#
loop_
_entity.id
_entity.type
_entity.pdbx_description
1 polymer ?
#
loop_
_entity_poly.entity_id
_entity_poly.type
_entity_poly.pdbx_seq_one_letter_code
_entity_poly.pdbx_strand_id
1 'polypeptide(L)'
;MDLNIKNQIFIVCGVTSGFGKATAQALMHEGATVIGIARQQEGLDEMLTQHDKLFIAVKGDITTTETINRVVGLAVDQNVSGILINSAGPPAKTFEETRLSDWDDAYRSLLRWKIELTHKLLPHFKRKQYGRLVYIESSSVKQPYENLVLSTSLRLAVVGMMKTVSQELSGQSICLNVIAPGSHDTAAINRLIEKKSQISGDDFASTKTAFIDAIPAKQLGNPSYLGNIAAMLLSPMAEFITGQVYALEGGAIKSTL
;
A
#
# COMPACT_ATOMS: atom_id res chain seq x y z
N MET A 1 -12.64 8.27 -17.26
CA MET A 1 -11.26 8.56 -17.67
C MET A 1 -10.67 7.23 -18.11
N ASP A 2 -10.11 7.15 -19.30
CA ASP A 2 -9.45 5.93 -19.75
C ASP A 2 -8.01 5.92 -19.21
N LEU A 3 -7.67 4.93 -18.39
CA LEU A 3 -6.33 4.79 -17.83
C LEU A 3 -5.33 4.12 -18.79
N ASN A 4 -5.79 3.66 -19.96
CA ASN A 4 -4.99 2.96 -20.98
C ASN A 4 -4.23 1.73 -20.40
N ILE A 5 -4.87 0.98 -19.51
CA ILE A 5 -4.29 -0.21 -18.85
C ILE A 5 -4.98 -1.52 -19.22
N LYS A 6 -5.92 -1.50 -20.13
CA LYS A 6 -6.58 -2.70 -20.64
C LYS A 6 -5.54 -3.70 -21.14
N ASN A 7 -5.68 -4.96 -20.75
CA ASN A 7 -4.76 -6.07 -21.05
C ASN A 7 -3.35 -5.90 -20.44
N GLN A 8 -3.08 -4.89 -19.64
CA GLN A 8 -1.84 -4.82 -18.86
C GLN A 8 -1.95 -5.68 -17.60
N ILE A 9 -0.82 -6.08 -17.06
CA ILE A 9 -0.75 -6.95 -15.89
C ILE A 9 -0.07 -6.21 -14.74
N PHE A 10 -0.70 -6.26 -13.56
CA PHE A 10 -0.21 -5.60 -12.35
C PHE A 10 -0.14 -6.58 -11.18
N ILE A 11 0.83 -6.37 -10.30
CA ILE A 11 0.93 -7.10 -9.05
C ILE A 11 0.31 -6.27 -7.93
N VAL A 12 -0.46 -6.89 -7.04
CA VAL A 12 -1.04 -6.24 -5.87
C VAL A 12 -0.75 -7.04 -4.61
N CYS A 13 0.04 -6.46 -3.70
CA CYS A 13 0.30 -7.04 -2.38
C CYS A 13 -0.85 -6.74 -1.41
N GLY A 14 -1.27 -7.76 -0.64
CA GLY A 14 -2.38 -7.62 0.32
C GLY A 14 -3.74 -7.45 -0.35
N VAL A 15 -3.99 -8.22 -1.40
CA VAL A 15 -5.11 -8.07 -2.34
C VAL A 15 -6.49 -8.40 -1.77
N THR A 16 -6.57 -9.11 -0.64
CA THR A 16 -7.84 -9.65 -0.13
C THR A 16 -8.63 -8.68 0.75
N SER A 17 -8.08 -7.53 1.11
CA SER A 17 -8.76 -6.56 1.98
C SER A 17 -8.26 -5.12 1.80
N GLY A 18 -9.03 -4.15 2.29
CA GLY A 18 -8.63 -2.74 2.41
C GLY A 18 -8.12 -2.15 1.08
N PHE A 19 -7.00 -1.45 1.14
CA PHE A 19 -6.43 -0.73 0.00
C PHE A 19 -5.97 -1.65 -1.14
N GLY A 20 -5.42 -2.82 -0.81
CA GLY A 20 -5.03 -3.80 -1.83
C GLY A 20 -6.23 -4.31 -2.62
N LYS A 21 -7.32 -4.71 -1.93
CA LYS A 21 -8.56 -5.15 -2.57
C LYS A 21 -9.15 -4.03 -3.45
N ALA A 22 -9.25 -2.81 -2.91
CA ALA A 22 -9.78 -1.67 -3.64
C ALA A 22 -8.97 -1.33 -4.90
N THR A 23 -7.63 -1.39 -4.80
CA THR A 23 -6.76 -1.15 -5.97
C THR A 23 -6.90 -2.25 -7.01
N ALA A 24 -6.95 -3.52 -6.60
CA ALA A 24 -7.15 -4.64 -7.52
C ALA A 24 -8.48 -4.51 -8.27
N GLN A 25 -9.56 -4.18 -7.58
CA GLN A 25 -10.86 -3.94 -8.18
C GLN A 25 -10.85 -2.77 -9.18
N ALA A 26 -10.20 -1.66 -8.84
CA ALA A 26 -10.04 -0.52 -9.74
C ALA A 26 -9.26 -0.89 -11.01
N LEU A 27 -8.16 -1.63 -10.89
CA LEU A 27 -7.37 -2.09 -12.04
C LEU A 27 -8.17 -3.05 -12.94
N MET A 28 -8.88 -4.02 -12.35
CA MET A 28 -9.70 -4.99 -13.10
C MET A 28 -10.92 -4.33 -13.76
N HIS A 29 -11.50 -3.31 -13.14
CA HIS A 29 -12.57 -2.51 -13.73
C HIS A 29 -12.13 -1.82 -15.04
N GLU A 30 -10.89 -1.41 -15.12
CA GLU A 30 -10.25 -0.84 -16.33
C GLU A 30 -9.74 -1.93 -17.32
N GLY A 31 -10.05 -3.21 -17.09
CA GLY A 31 -9.70 -4.32 -17.96
C GLY A 31 -8.26 -4.81 -17.83
N ALA A 32 -7.56 -4.47 -16.76
CA ALA A 32 -6.23 -5.00 -16.44
C ALA A 32 -6.33 -6.37 -15.74
N THR A 33 -5.30 -7.19 -15.87
CA THR A 33 -5.15 -8.43 -15.10
C THR A 33 -4.34 -8.16 -13.83
N VAL A 34 -4.77 -8.72 -12.70
CA VAL A 34 -4.12 -8.56 -11.41
C VAL A 34 -3.54 -9.88 -10.91
N ILE A 35 -2.25 -9.91 -10.64
CA ILE A 35 -1.58 -10.96 -9.86
C ILE A 35 -1.67 -10.55 -8.38
N GLY A 36 -2.58 -11.18 -7.65
CA GLY A 36 -2.89 -10.83 -6.27
C GLY A 36 -2.18 -11.69 -5.25
N ILE A 37 -1.43 -11.10 -4.33
CA ILE A 37 -0.69 -11.80 -3.28
C ILE A 37 -1.40 -11.64 -1.94
N ALA A 38 -1.69 -12.75 -1.26
CA ALA A 38 -2.20 -12.77 0.11
C ALA A 38 -1.81 -14.05 0.85
N ARG A 39 -1.89 -14.00 2.18
CA ARG A 39 -1.58 -15.13 3.06
C ARG A 39 -2.73 -16.12 3.21
N GLN A 40 -3.96 -15.62 3.18
CA GLN A 40 -5.16 -16.40 3.41
C GLN A 40 -5.77 -16.88 2.07
N GLN A 41 -5.98 -18.18 1.96
CA GLN A 41 -6.53 -18.79 0.74
C GLN A 41 -7.98 -18.35 0.49
N GLU A 42 -8.81 -18.32 1.51
CA GLU A 42 -10.23 -17.96 1.41
C GLU A 42 -10.47 -16.64 0.67
N GLY A 43 -9.73 -15.57 1.06
CA GLY A 43 -9.86 -14.29 0.38
C GLY A 43 -9.35 -14.30 -1.06
N LEU A 44 -8.40 -15.16 -1.42
CA LEU A 44 -7.96 -15.35 -2.81
C LEU A 44 -9.03 -16.08 -3.62
N ASP A 45 -9.69 -17.08 -3.04
CA ASP A 45 -10.76 -17.83 -3.68
C ASP A 45 -11.99 -16.96 -3.93
N GLU A 46 -12.32 -16.04 -3.00
CA GLU A 46 -13.34 -15.02 -3.22
C GLU A 46 -13.02 -14.12 -4.42
N MET A 47 -11.78 -13.65 -4.50
CA MET A 47 -11.33 -12.81 -5.63
C MET A 47 -11.36 -13.56 -6.96
N LEU A 48 -10.95 -14.84 -6.98
CA LEU A 48 -11.05 -15.72 -8.15
C LEU A 48 -12.49 -15.90 -8.60
N THR A 49 -13.41 -16.17 -7.66
CA THR A 49 -14.84 -16.36 -7.96
C THR A 49 -15.47 -15.11 -8.58
N GLN A 50 -15.05 -13.91 -8.12
CA GLN A 50 -15.59 -12.65 -8.59
C GLN A 50 -14.95 -12.17 -9.92
N HIS A 51 -13.70 -12.55 -10.20
CA HIS A 51 -12.87 -11.97 -11.25
C HIS A 51 -12.02 -13.00 -12.01
N ASP A 52 -12.52 -14.21 -12.27
CA ASP A 52 -11.78 -15.39 -12.76
C ASP A 52 -10.86 -15.11 -13.95
N LYS A 53 -11.28 -14.27 -14.90
CA LYS A 53 -10.54 -13.94 -16.13
C LYS A 53 -9.47 -12.87 -15.96
N LEU A 54 -9.57 -12.06 -14.92
CA LEU A 54 -8.69 -10.90 -14.70
C LEU A 54 -7.86 -11.04 -13.41
N PHE A 55 -7.94 -12.19 -12.73
CA PHE A 55 -7.27 -12.38 -11.46
C PHE A 55 -6.44 -13.66 -11.42
N ILE A 56 -5.18 -13.54 -10.99
CA ILE A 56 -4.25 -14.64 -10.76
C ILE A 56 -3.88 -14.65 -9.28
N ALA A 57 -4.26 -15.72 -8.58
CA ALA A 57 -4.02 -15.83 -7.14
C ALA A 57 -2.61 -16.35 -6.82
N VAL A 58 -1.93 -15.69 -5.91
CA VAL A 58 -0.63 -16.12 -5.35
C VAL A 58 -0.72 -16.18 -3.83
N LYS A 59 -0.87 -17.39 -3.28
CA LYS A 59 -0.81 -17.57 -1.83
C LYS A 59 0.63 -17.48 -1.37
N GLY A 60 0.92 -16.59 -0.42
CA GLY A 60 2.25 -16.44 0.18
C GLY A 60 2.33 -15.24 1.11
N ASP A 61 3.37 -15.24 1.94
CA ASP A 61 3.75 -14.07 2.74
C ASP A 61 4.81 -13.28 1.98
N ILE A 62 4.44 -12.10 1.48
CA ILE A 62 5.31 -11.24 0.68
C ILE A 62 6.55 -10.76 1.45
N THR A 63 6.57 -10.90 2.77
CA THR A 63 7.75 -10.54 3.58
C THR A 63 8.87 -11.60 3.52
N THR A 64 8.60 -12.76 2.92
CA THR A 64 9.58 -13.85 2.77
C THR A 64 10.29 -13.79 1.42
N THR A 65 11.58 -14.08 1.42
CA THR A 65 12.39 -14.14 0.19
C THR A 65 11.86 -15.17 -0.82
N GLU A 66 11.29 -16.28 -0.34
CA GLU A 66 10.68 -17.30 -1.19
C GLU A 66 9.51 -16.73 -2.01
N THR A 67 8.55 -16.08 -1.34
CA THR A 67 7.40 -15.45 -2.01
C THR A 67 7.87 -14.33 -2.94
N ILE A 68 8.84 -13.52 -2.50
CA ILE A 68 9.43 -12.47 -3.34
C ILE A 68 10.01 -13.05 -4.64
N ASN A 69 10.81 -14.11 -4.56
CA ASN A 69 11.40 -14.74 -5.74
C ASN A 69 10.35 -15.27 -6.70
N ARG A 70 9.29 -15.89 -6.19
CA ARG A 70 8.15 -16.36 -6.99
C ARG A 70 7.43 -15.21 -7.67
N VAL A 71 7.18 -14.12 -6.96
CA VAL A 71 6.53 -12.92 -7.50
C VAL A 71 7.38 -12.26 -8.59
N VAL A 72 8.70 -12.18 -8.39
CA VAL A 72 9.64 -11.66 -9.39
C VAL A 72 9.67 -12.55 -10.64
N GLY A 73 9.65 -13.86 -10.49
CA GLY A 73 9.53 -14.79 -11.63
C GLY A 73 8.26 -14.53 -12.44
N LEU A 74 7.10 -14.46 -11.76
CA LEU A 74 5.83 -14.13 -12.40
C LEU A 74 5.84 -12.75 -13.07
N ALA A 75 6.52 -11.75 -12.49
CA ALA A 75 6.63 -10.44 -13.09
C ALA A 75 7.36 -10.47 -14.44
N VAL A 76 8.40 -11.28 -14.54
CA VAL A 76 9.16 -11.48 -15.80
C VAL A 76 8.32 -12.27 -16.81
N ASP A 77 7.76 -13.42 -16.40
CA ASP A 77 7.04 -14.35 -17.29
C ASP A 77 5.77 -13.71 -17.86
N GLN A 78 5.06 -12.92 -17.07
CA GLN A 78 3.81 -12.26 -17.44
C GLN A 78 4.02 -10.83 -17.96
N ASN A 79 5.27 -10.38 -18.10
CA ASN A 79 5.61 -9.02 -18.57
C ASN A 79 4.85 -7.91 -17.80
N VAL A 80 4.86 -7.97 -16.48
CA VAL A 80 4.13 -7.05 -15.58
C VAL A 80 4.48 -5.58 -15.84
N SER A 81 3.48 -4.71 -15.77
CA SER A 81 3.63 -3.25 -16.00
C SER A 81 3.83 -2.45 -14.72
N GLY A 82 3.37 -2.95 -13.58
CA GLY A 82 3.52 -2.23 -12.32
C GLY A 82 3.09 -3.04 -11.11
N ILE A 83 3.33 -2.48 -9.92
CA ILE A 83 3.07 -3.13 -8.65
C ILE A 83 2.56 -2.17 -7.58
N LEU A 84 1.51 -2.58 -6.85
CA LEU A 84 1.14 -1.99 -5.57
C LEU A 84 1.82 -2.73 -4.41
N ILE A 85 2.64 -2.02 -3.66
CA ILE A 85 3.39 -2.52 -2.51
C ILE A 85 2.69 -2.05 -1.23
N ASN A 86 1.92 -2.94 -0.61
CA ASN A 86 1.08 -2.63 0.54
C ASN A 86 1.32 -3.63 1.67
N SER A 87 1.40 -3.13 2.90
CA SER A 87 1.57 -3.92 4.12
C SER A 87 0.78 -3.37 5.29
N ALA A 88 0.36 -4.26 6.19
CA ALA A 88 -0.16 -3.85 7.49
C ALA A 88 0.91 -3.10 8.31
N GLY A 89 0.46 -2.20 9.19
CA GLY A 89 1.34 -1.55 10.16
C GLY A 89 1.67 -2.46 11.36
N PRO A 90 2.76 -2.15 12.10
CA PRO A 90 3.07 -2.79 13.37
C PRO A 90 2.06 -2.36 14.45
N PRO A 91 2.01 -3.04 15.61
CA PRO A 91 1.24 -2.57 16.76
C PRO A 91 1.64 -1.15 17.16
N ALA A 92 0.65 -0.37 17.58
CA ALA A 92 0.89 0.97 18.14
C ALA A 92 1.59 0.85 19.50
N LYS A 93 2.70 1.56 19.67
CA LYS A 93 3.50 1.66 20.89
C LYS A 93 4.14 3.04 21.00
N THR A 94 4.27 3.55 22.23
CA THR A 94 5.18 4.68 22.53
C THR A 94 6.63 4.20 22.41
N PHE A 95 7.58 5.13 22.38
CA PHE A 95 9.00 4.76 22.33
C PHE A 95 9.43 3.93 23.56
N GLU A 96 8.98 4.31 24.73
CA GLU A 96 9.29 3.63 26.00
C GLU A 96 8.74 2.20 26.08
N GLU A 97 7.61 1.94 25.40
CA GLU A 97 7.01 0.60 25.32
C GLU A 97 7.72 -0.33 24.33
N THR A 98 8.60 0.21 23.48
CA THR A 98 9.27 -0.59 22.47
C THR A 98 10.50 -1.31 23.07
N ARG A 99 10.75 -2.52 22.55
CA ARG A 99 12.00 -3.27 22.73
C ARG A 99 12.73 -3.34 21.40
N LEU A 100 14.02 -3.61 21.41
CA LEU A 100 14.79 -3.76 20.17
C LEU A 100 14.20 -4.84 19.25
N SER A 101 13.64 -5.93 19.81
CA SER A 101 12.93 -6.94 19.02
C SER A 101 11.72 -6.39 18.26
N ASP A 102 10.99 -5.41 18.81
CA ASP A 102 9.88 -4.76 18.09
C ASP A 102 10.39 -3.97 16.86
N TRP A 103 11.57 -3.36 16.96
CA TRP A 103 12.22 -2.66 15.85
C TRP A 103 12.70 -3.63 14.78
N ASP A 104 13.28 -4.77 15.17
CA ASP A 104 13.69 -5.82 14.24
C ASP A 104 12.48 -6.39 13.47
N ASP A 105 11.37 -6.66 14.17
CA ASP A 105 10.15 -7.18 13.57
C ASP A 105 9.49 -6.13 12.64
N ALA A 106 9.45 -4.87 13.08
CA ALA A 106 8.94 -3.79 12.26
C ALA A 106 9.84 -3.54 11.03
N TYR A 107 11.16 -3.62 11.15
CA TYR A 107 12.09 -3.55 10.03
C TYR A 107 11.80 -4.65 9.00
N ARG A 108 11.64 -5.90 9.44
CA ARG A 108 11.34 -7.03 8.54
C ARG A 108 9.99 -6.85 7.84
N SER A 109 8.96 -6.44 8.60
CA SER A 109 7.56 -6.37 8.09
C SER A 109 7.23 -5.10 7.33
N LEU A 110 7.94 -3.99 7.53
CA LEU A 110 7.65 -2.71 6.86
C LEU A 110 8.68 -2.29 5.82
N LEU A 111 9.96 -2.60 6.01
CA LEU A 111 11.03 -2.01 5.18
C LEU A 111 11.82 -3.06 4.38
N ARG A 112 12.40 -4.07 5.05
CA ARG A 112 13.36 -4.99 4.42
C ARG A 112 12.82 -5.66 3.16
N TRP A 113 11.63 -6.23 3.22
CA TRP A 113 11.04 -6.93 2.08
C TRP A 113 10.71 -6.00 0.91
N LYS A 114 10.34 -4.74 1.19
CA LYS A 114 10.07 -3.74 0.14
C LYS A 114 11.35 -3.37 -0.60
N ILE A 115 12.47 -3.24 0.14
CA ILE A 115 13.79 -3.06 -0.47
C ILE A 115 14.12 -4.25 -1.36
N GLU A 116 14.00 -5.48 -0.84
CA GLU A 116 14.33 -6.71 -1.57
C GLU A 116 13.47 -6.87 -2.83
N LEU A 117 12.15 -6.68 -2.70
CA LEU A 117 11.22 -6.78 -3.81
C LEU A 117 11.51 -5.73 -4.88
N THR A 118 11.69 -4.47 -4.49
CA THR A 118 12.02 -3.37 -5.41
C THR A 118 13.32 -3.66 -6.13
N HIS A 119 14.38 -4.01 -5.41
CA HIS A 119 15.69 -4.31 -5.98
C HIS A 119 15.61 -5.44 -7.02
N LYS A 120 14.86 -6.50 -6.74
CA LYS A 120 14.70 -7.64 -7.65
C LYS A 120 13.79 -7.37 -8.85
N LEU A 121 12.82 -6.44 -8.75
CA LEU A 121 11.93 -6.08 -9.86
C LEU A 121 12.54 -5.04 -10.80
N LEU A 122 13.42 -4.17 -10.34
CA LEU A 122 14.01 -3.12 -11.17
C LEU A 122 14.67 -3.64 -12.48
N PRO A 123 15.40 -4.76 -12.50
CA PRO A 123 15.96 -5.29 -13.76
C PRO A 123 14.87 -5.64 -14.79
N HIS A 124 13.69 -6.12 -14.35
CA HIS A 124 12.56 -6.38 -15.24
C HIS A 124 12.03 -5.08 -15.85
N PHE A 125 11.71 -4.07 -15.03
CA PHE A 125 11.21 -2.78 -15.52
C PHE A 125 12.22 -2.04 -16.40
N LYS A 126 13.52 -2.14 -16.10
CA LYS A 126 14.58 -1.58 -16.95
C LYS A 126 14.62 -2.24 -18.34
N ARG A 127 14.53 -3.57 -18.42
CA ARG A 127 14.46 -4.28 -19.72
C ARG A 127 13.19 -3.94 -20.49
N LYS A 128 12.07 -3.82 -19.78
CA LYS A 128 10.77 -3.41 -20.36
C LYS A 128 10.74 -1.94 -20.79
N GLN A 129 11.67 -1.10 -20.28
CA GLN A 129 11.68 0.35 -20.40
C GLN A 129 10.37 1.00 -19.94
N TYR A 130 9.71 0.38 -18.96
CA TYR A 130 8.46 0.83 -18.36
C TYR A 130 8.26 0.18 -17.00
N GLY A 131 7.82 0.96 -16.02
CA GLY A 131 7.48 0.43 -14.71
C GLY A 131 6.72 1.43 -13.85
N ARG A 132 5.72 0.96 -13.09
CA ARG A 132 4.97 1.77 -12.13
C ARG A 132 4.97 1.08 -10.77
N LEU A 133 5.57 1.73 -9.78
CA LEU A 133 5.63 1.21 -8.42
C LEU A 133 4.91 2.18 -7.48
N VAL A 134 3.88 1.70 -6.81
CA VAL A 134 3.12 2.49 -5.84
C VAL A 134 3.23 1.83 -4.47
N TYR A 135 3.74 2.58 -3.48
CA TYR A 135 3.86 2.14 -2.10
C TYR A 135 2.71 2.74 -1.28
N ILE A 136 2.02 1.91 -0.51
CA ILE A 136 1.04 2.38 0.48
C ILE A 136 1.75 2.49 1.82
N GLU A 137 1.88 3.72 2.31
CA GLU A 137 2.53 3.99 3.59
C GLU A 137 1.52 4.52 4.63
N SER A 138 1.66 5.70 5.15
CA SER A 138 0.78 6.31 6.15
C SER A 138 0.95 7.82 6.13
N SER A 139 -0.10 8.56 6.47
CA SER A 139 -0.02 10.00 6.70
C SER A 139 0.99 10.39 7.79
N SER A 140 1.37 9.45 8.66
CA SER A 140 2.42 9.64 9.65
C SER A 140 3.80 9.99 9.07
N VAL A 141 4.04 9.71 7.78
CA VAL A 141 5.28 10.14 7.10
C VAL A 141 5.35 11.63 6.83
N LYS A 142 4.22 12.34 6.89
CA LYS A 142 4.19 13.82 6.77
C LYS A 142 4.00 14.51 8.11
N GLN A 143 3.23 13.90 9.00
CA GLN A 143 3.02 14.42 10.36
C GLN A 143 3.01 13.24 11.33
N PRO A 144 4.01 13.12 12.22
CA PRO A 144 4.06 12.04 13.22
C PRO A 144 2.83 12.03 14.12
N TYR A 145 2.39 10.83 14.50
CA TYR A 145 1.34 10.63 15.49
C TYR A 145 1.93 9.93 16.72
N GLU A 146 1.42 10.27 17.88
CA GLU A 146 1.74 9.56 19.12
C GLU A 146 1.48 8.06 19.00
N ASN A 147 2.26 7.26 19.71
CA ASN A 147 2.19 5.81 19.73
C ASN A 147 2.47 5.10 18.37
N LEU A 148 2.98 5.80 17.37
CA LEU A 148 3.32 5.22 16.07
C LEU A 148 4.82 5.27 15.73
N VAL A 149 5.70 5.28 16.72
CA VAL A 149 7.15 5.47 16.52
C VAL A 149 7.75 4.46 15.54
N LEU A 150 7.43 3.17 15.66
CA LEU A 150 7.90 2.12 14.75
C LEU A 150 7.38 2.34 13.33
N SER A 151 6.08 2.61 13.20
CA SER A 151 5.44 2.83 11.91
C SER A 151 6.00 4.06 11.22
N THR A 152 6.05 5.20 11.90
CA THR A 152 6.53 6.47 11.35
C THR A 152 7.98 6.36 10.88
N SER A 153 8.87 5.84 11.73
CA SER A 153 10.30 5.74 11.42
C SER A 153 10.57 4.88 10.19
N LEU A 154 9.98 3.67 10.14
CA LEU A 154 10.29 2.73 9.06
C LEU A 154 9.57 3.05 7.76
N ARG A 155 8.38 3.67 7.82
CA ARG A 155 7.70 4.17 6.64
C ARG A 155 8.38 5.41 6.04
N LEU A 156 8.98 6.26 6.86
CA LEU A 156 9.84 7.35 6.38
C LEU A 156 11.08 6.81 5.67
N ALA A 157 11.65 5.70 6.14
CA ALA A 157 12.77 5.05 5.45
C ALA A 157 12.35 4.55 4.05
N VAL A 158 11.12 4.03 3.88
CA VAL A 158 10.58 3.68 2.55
C VAL A 158 10.43 4.92 1.67
N VAL A 159 9.94 6.04 2.22
CA VAL A 159 9.82 7.31 1.47
C VAL A 159 11.20 7.79 1.01
N GLY A 160 12.21 7.78 1.88
CA GLY A 160 13.59 8.13 1.53
C GLY A 160 14.15 7.25 0.42
N MET A 161 14.03 5.93 0.55
CA MET A 161 14.43 4.97 -0.48
C MET A 161 13.71 5.26 -1.81
N MET A 162 12.38 5.35 -1.80
CA MET A 162 11.57 5.60 -2.99
C MET A 162 12.00 6.89 -3.70
N LYS A 163 12.20 7.97 -2.93
CA LYS A 163 12.59 9.28 -3.48
C LYS A 163 13.95 9.23 -4.16
N THR A 164 14.93 8.59 -3.53
CA THR A 164 16.29 8.44 -4.08
C THR A 164 16.27 7.60 -5.35
N VAL A 165 15.63 6.41 -5.28
CA VAL A 165 15.54 5.49 -6.44
C VAL A 165 14.80 6.15 -7.61
N SER A 166 13.77 6.97 -7.35
CA SER A 166 13.06 7.67 -8.42
C SER A 166 13.95 8.65 -9.19
N GLN A 167 14.93 9.28 -8.51
CA GLN A 167 15.92 10.15 -9.15
C GLN A 167 16.96 9.35 -9.95
N GLU A 168 17.44 8.24 -9.40
CA GLU A 168 18.39 7.34 -10.08
C GLU A 168 17.82 6.72 -11.36
N LEU A 169 16.49 6.59 -11.45
CA LEU A 169 15.78 6.04 -12.61
C LEU A 169 15.25 7.12 -13.57
N SER A 170 15.62 8.38 -13.36
CA SER A 170 15.21 9.48 -14.22
C SER A 170 15.51 9.20 -15.70
N GLY A 171 14.53 9.42 -16.57
CA GLY A 171 14.66 9.16 -18.02
C GLY A 171 14.40 7.71 -18.46
N GLN A 172 14.03 6.80 -17.55
CA GLN A 172 13.79 5.39 -17.88
C GLN A 172 12.31 4.99 -17.95
N SER A 173 11.36 5.92 -17.96
CA SER A 173 9.90 5.69 -17.87
C SER A 173 9.50 4.75 -16.71
N ILE A 174 10.27 4.73 -15.64
CA ILE A 174 10.00 3.99 -14.42
C ILE A 174 9.66 4.99 -13.32
N CYS A 175 8.41 4.96 -12.84
CA CYS A 175 7.91 5.90 -11.85
C CYS A 175 7.64 5.19 -10.52
N LEU A 176 8.13 5.79 -9.43
CA LEU A 176 7.92 5.33 -8.06
C LEU A 176 7.20 6.41 -7.28
N ASN A 177 6.07 6.08 -6.64
CA ASN A 177 5.31 7.02 -5.84
C ASN A 177 4.80 6.38 -4.55
N VAL A 178 4.47 7.21 -3.56
CA VAL A 178 3.86 6.80 -2.30
C VAL A 178 2.45 7.38 -2.20
N ILE A 179 1.50 6.56 -1.78
CA ILE A 179 0.23 7.03 -1.21
C ILE A 179 0.34 6.91 0.31
N ALA A 180 0.04 8.00 1.00
CA ALA A 180 0.10 8.13 2.45
C ALA A 180 -1.32 8.33 3.02
N PRO A 181 -2.11 7.24 3.21
CA PRO A 181 -3.47 7.35 3.69
C PRO A 181 -3.52 7.76 5.16
N GLY A 182 -4.52 8.57 5.49
CA GLY A 182 -5.05 8.73 6.83
C GLY A 182 -6.11 7.67 7.15
N SER A 183 -7.11 8.07 7.93
CA SER A 183 -8.16 7.17 8.40
C SER A 183 -9.18 6.87 7.30
N HIS A 184 -9.20 5.63 6.84
CA HIS A 184 -10.15 5.12 5.84
C HIS A 184 -11.00 4.01 6.44
N ASP A 185 -12.23 3.84 5.95
CA ASP A 185 -13.15 2.80 6.40
C ASP A 185 -12.65 1.41 5.98
N THR A 186 -11.86 0.83 6.84
CA THR A 186 -11.24 -0.48 6.66
C THR A 186 -11.35 -1.28 7.96
N ALA A 187 -11.24 -2.60 7.87
CA ALA A 187 -11.20 -3.45 9.05
C ALA A 187 -10.05 -3.07 10.03
N ALA A 188 -8.98 -2.44 9.55
CA ALA A 188 -7.89 -1.97 10.40
C ALA A 188 -8.31 -0.79 11.28
N ILE A 189 -9.05 0.18 10.74
CA ILE A 189 -9.58 1.31 11.50
C ILE A 189 -10.63 0.84 12.50
N ASN A 190 -11.53 -0.06 12.11
CA ASN A 190 -12.55 -0.57 13.05
C ASN A 190 -11.91 -1.25 14.27
N ARG A 191 -10.86 -2.07 14.07
CA ARG A 191 -10.09 -2.66 15.18
C ARG A 191 -9.39 -1.59 16.06
N LEU A 192 -8.92 -0.51 15.47
CA LEU A 192 -8.31 0.60 16.23
C LEU A 192 -9.35 1.32 17.09
N ILE A 193 -10.53 1.60 16.53
CA ILE A 193 -11.65 2.23 17.25
C ILE A 193 -12.14 1.32 18.38
N GLU A 194 -12.29 0.02 18.10
CA GLU A 194 -12.68 -0.98 19.10
C GLU A 194 -11.68 -1.04 20.27
N LYS A 195 -10.39 -1.07 19.99
CA LYS A 195 -9.35 -1.02 21.03
C LYS A 195 -9.43 0.28 21.85
N LYS A 196 -9.67 1.40 21.20
CA LYS A 196 -9.81 2.70 21.87
C LYS A 196 -11.06 2.73 22.77
N SER A 197 -12.19 2.21 22.30
CA SER A 197 -13.42 2.04 23.06
C SER A 197 -13.19 1.20 24.34
N GLN A 198 -12.47 0.07 24.21
CA GLN A 198 -12.13 -0.77 25.36
C GLN A 198 -11.24 -0.05 26.41
N ILE A 199 -10.33 0.81 25.95
CA ILE A 199 -9.43 1.56 26.86
C ILE A 199 -10.16 2.70 27.54
N SER A 200 -11.02 3.46 26.83
CA SER A 200 -11.75 4.60 27.41
C SER A 200 -12.97 4.20 28.23
N GLY A 201 -13.51 2.98 28.01
CA GLY A 201 -14.78 2.54 28.63
C GLY A 201 -16.01 3.07 27.90
N ASP A 202 -15.86 3.82 26.81
CA ASP A 202 -16.97 4.32 25.98
C ASP A 202 -17.49 3.20 25.08
N ASP A 203 -18.73 3.34 24.59
CA ASP A 203 -19.22 2.42 23.55
C ASP A 203 -18.56 2.67 22.19
N PHE A 204 -18.61 1.64 21.31
CA PHE A 204 -17.99 1.70 19.98
C PHE A 204 -18.54 2.85 19.12
N ALA A 205 -19.86 3.13 19.18
CA ALA A 205 -20.48 4.14 18.31
C ALA A 205 -20.03 5.55 18.71
N SER A 206 -20.02 5.85 20.01
CA SER A 206 -19.51 7.12 20.55
C SER A 206 -18.05 7.33 20.25
N THR A 207 -17.23 6.28 20.45
CA THR A 207 -15.79 6.31 20.11
C THR A 207 -15.57 6.53 18.61
N LYS A 208 -16.36 5.88 17.75
CA LYS A 208 -16.29 6.05 16.30
C LYS A 208 -16.68 7.47 15.90
N THR A 209 -17.71 8.03 16.48
CA THR A 209 -18.16 9.41 16.23
C THR A 209 -17.06 10.41 16.60
N ALA A 210 -16.50 10.31 17.80
CA ALA A 210 -15.41 11.17 18.24
C ALA A 210 -14.16 11.04 17.37
N PHE A 211 -13.87 9.82 16.88
CA PHE A 211 -12.77 9.57 15.95
C PHE A 211 -13.00 10.27 14.61
N ILE A 212 -14.22 10.20 14.06
CA ILE A 212 -14.60 10.85 12.79
C ILE A 212 -14.59 12.37 12.95
N ASP A 213 -15.08 12.88 14.07
CA ASP A 213 -15.14 14.33 14.36
C ASP A 213 -13.75 14.97 14.48
N ALA A 214 -12.74 14.19 14.80
CA ALA A 214 -11.35 14.64 14.80
C ALA A 214 -10.77 14.83 13.39
N ILE A 215 -11.39 14.24 12.36
CA ILE A 215 -10.99 14.40 10.96
C ILE A 215 -11.63 15.68 10.41
N PRO A 216 -10.89 16.65 9.83
CA PRO A 216 -11.48 17.87 9.29
C PRO A 216 -12.61 17.62 8.28
N ALA A 217 -12.46 16.62 7.41
CA ALA A 217 -13.49 16.22 6.44
C ALA A 217 -14.72 15.55 7.08
N LYS A 218 -14.77 15.32 8.40
CA LYS A 218 -15.89 14.74 9.15
C LYS A 218 -16.40 13.40 8.63
N GLN A 219 -15.51 12.63 8.01
CA GLN A 219 -15.81 11.29 7.50
C GLN A 219 -14.53 10.45 7.42
N LEU A 220 -14.69 9.13 7.41
CA LEU A 220 -13.63 8.22 7.02
C LEU A 220 -13.46 8.23 5.50
N GLY A 221 -12.22 8.13 5.04
CA GLY A 221 -11.94 7.98 3.62
C GLY A 221 -12.52 6.67 3.07
N ASN A 222 -13.06 6.70 1.85
CA ASN A 222 -13.51 5.49 1.17
C ASN A 222 -12.30 4.76 0.53
N PRO A 223 -12.03 3.48 0.84
CA PRO A 223 -10.93 2.74 0.25
C PRO A 223 -10.96 2.67 -1.28
N SER A 224 -12.15 2.69 -1.89
CA SER A 224 -12.28 2.65 -3.36
C SER A 224 -11.71 3.90 -4.02
N TYR A 225 -11.81 5.08 -3.39
CA TYR A 225 -11.21 6.30 -3.93
C TYR A 225 -9.68 6.23 -3.90
N LEU A 226 -9.11 5.66 -2.84
CA LEU A 226 -7.67 5.38 -2.82
C LEU A 226 -7.29 4.37 -3.90
N GLY A 227 -8.09 3.32 -4.09
CA GLY A 227 -7.89 2.33 -5.17
C GLY A 227 -7.84 2.98 -6.55
N ASN A 228 -8.74 3.94 -6.83
CA ASN A 228 -8.75 4.68 -8.10
C ASN A 228 -7.50 5.55 -8.28
N ILE A 229 -7.05 6.24 -7.23
CA ILE A 229 -5.79 7.01 -7.26
C ILE A 229 -4.59 6.09 -7.49
N ALA A 230 -4.56 4.93 -6.82
CA ALA A 230 -3.50 3.94 -7.01
C ALA A 230 -3.49 3.40 -8.45
N ALA A 231 -4.65 3.08 -9.03
CA ALA A 231 -4.78 2.65 -10.42
C ALA A 231 -4.29 3.74 -11.40
N MET A 232 -4.63 5.00 -11.16
CA MET A 232 -4.13 6.14 -11.95
C MET A 232 -2.60 6.24 -11.86
N LEU A 233 -2.00 6.14 -10.66
CA LEU A 233 -0.55 6.19 -10.48
C LEU A 233 0.17 4.96 -11.07
N LEU A 234 -0.52 3.84 -11.22
CA LEU A 234 -0.02 2.63 -11.89
C LEU A 234 -0.17 2.68 -13.42
N SER A 235 -0.90 3.65 -13.95
CA SER A 235 -1.18 3.79 -15.37
C SER A 235 -0.14 4.62 -16.13
N PRO A 236 -0.14 4.58 -17.48
CA PRO A 236 0.65 5.49 -18.32
C PRO A 236 0.36 6.98 -18.07
N MET A 237 -0.84 7.34 -17.61
CA MET A 237 -1.20 8.73 -17.32
C MET A 237 -0.31 9.38 -16.25
N ALA A 238 0.34 8.57 -15.41
CA ALA A 238 1.28 9.04 -14.39
C ALA A 238 2.74 9.10 -14.89
N GLU A 239 2.99 9.19 -16.17
CA GLU A 239 4.35 9.16 -16.75
C GLU A 239 5.25 10.29 -16.23
N PHE A 240 4.67 11.46 -15.95
CA PHE A 240 5.40 12.62 -15.41
C PHE A 240 5.29 12.75 -13.88
N ILE A 241 4.79 11.69 -13.21
CA ILE A 241 4.61 11.67 -11.75
C ILE A 241 5.55 10.63 -11.16
N THR A 242 6.65 11.09 -10.56
CA THR A 242 7.61 10.19 -9.88
C THR A 242 8.19 10.85 -8.64
N GLY A 243 8.53 10.05 -7.63
CA GLY A 243 9.09 10.52 -6.37
C GLY A 243 8.09 11.32 -5.51
N GLN A 244 6.79 11.20 -5.71
CA GLN A 244 5.78 11.96 -4.98
C GLN A 244 5.19 11.18 -3.81
N VAL A 245 4.74 11.92 -2.78
CA VAL A 245 4.03 11.40 -1.62
C VAL A 245 2.67 12.07 -1.55
N TYR A 246 1.63 11.32 -1.93
CA TYR A 246 0.24 11.77 -1.94
C TYR A 246 -0.43 11.45 -0.62
N ALA A 247 -0.74 12.47 0.17
CA ALA A 247 -1.51 12.31 1.38
C ALA A 247 -3.02 12.27 1.04
N LEU A 248 -3.70 11.20 1.45
CA LEU A 248 -5.16 11.02 1.33
C LEU A 248 -5.72 10.87 2.74
N GLU A 249 -6.06 11.98 3.42
CA GLU A 249 -6.23 11.96 4.88
C GLU A 249 -7.32 12.92 5.41
N GLY A 250 -8.12 13.50 4.50
CA GLY A 250 -9.27 14.33 4.87
C GLY A 250 -8.91 15.67 5.55
N GLY A 251 -7.71 16.22 5.32
CA GLY A 251 -7.25 17.48 5.88
C GLY A 251 -6.65 17.37 7.28
N ALA A 252 -6.36 16.14 7.75
CA ALA A 252 -5.82 15.92 9.09
C ALA A 252 -4.37 16.39 9.27
N ILE A 253 -3.58 16.42 8.19
CA ILE A 253 -2.20 16.92 8.19
C ILE A 253 -2.21 18.45 8.20
N LYS A 254 -1.50 19.02 9.17
CA LYS A 254 -1.34 20.48 9.31
C LYS A 254 -0.03 20.99 8.71
N SER A 255 0.90 20.10 8.37
CA SER A 255 2.17 20.43 7.74
C SER A 255 1.95 20.92 6.30
N THR A 256 2.72 21.91 5.89
CA THR A 256 2.73 22.42 4.52
C THR A 256 3.76 21.72 3.63
N LEU A 257 4.61 20.86 4.19
CA LEU A 257 5.67 20.09 3.51
C LEU A 257 5.41 18.61 3.49
#